data_b1b09719ddc65a9571c0563cf32df154
#
_entry.id   b1b09719ddc65a9571c0563cf32df154
#
_cell.length_a   1.000
_cell.length_b   1.000
_cell.length_c   1.000
_cell.angle_alpha   90.00
_cell.angle_beta   90.00
_cell.angle_gamma   90.00
#
_symmetry.space_group_name_H-M   'P 1'
#
loop_
_entity.id
_entity.type
_entity.pdbx_description
1 polymer ?
#
loop_
_entity_poly.entity_id
_entity_poly.type
_entity_poly.pdbx_seq_one_letter_code
_entity_poly.pdbx_strand_id
1 'polypeptide(L)'
;MDKVLAPARAISHPKEKRGRIFEIDFLRGVAISLMVLLHFCYTLGFGPKDFYGIRYGDEPEWFVPVARLFRFVFSSITQPSGFYTMRLTNDAMYMNIYTNLHCLEVFWAGMFMFLAGLSCTLSKNNFKRGLNIFMVATFLSMVLELGSDLIEPFDMHIWCGILHALGIGIMLFSLYDHFLPKWWQTFIAFILLTIAVGFIIPNAYVLDPNTGVRSIPSIWPEQTPFKTFGEFMENMGKLFTGFVRQGDDYFSPVLVTTAIFGGACVGKTIYRKKKSLLPSWFKGRWGKPICFVGRHTLIIYAAHQVVGALLLIIIMSASGEHLDF
;
A
#
# COMPACT_ATOMS: atom_id res chain seq x y z
N MET A 1 -15.23 -69.72 -20.55
CA MET A 1 -14.84 -69.18 -19.21
C MET A 1 -13.89 -68.04 -19.46
N ASP A 2 -14.45 -66.86 -19.72
CA ASP A 2 -13.66 -65.64 -20.01
C ASP A 2 -13.50 -64.84 -18.73
N LYS A 3 -12.27 -64.75 -18.25
CA LYS A 3 -11.90 -63.84 -17.13
C LYS A 3 -11.80 -62.43 -17.68
N VAL A 4 -12.82 -61.63 -17.44
CA VAL A 4 -12.79 -60.18 -17.66
C VAL A 4 -11.78 -59.56 -16.69
N LEU A 5 -10.64 -59.14 -17.25
CA LEU A 5 -9.63 -58.34 -16.51
C LEU A 5 -10.20 -56.98 -16.17
N ALA A 6 -10.43 -56.71 -14.89
CA ALA A 6 -10.82 -55.40 -14.42
C ALA A 6 -9.72 -54.35 -14.75
N PRO A 7 -10.08 -53.15 -15.23
CA PRO A 7 -9.12 -52.14 -15.54
C PRO A 7 -8.37 -51.68 -14.27
N ALA A 8 -7.05 -51.63 -14.35
CA ALA A 8 -6.17 -51.20 -13.29
C ALA A 8 -6.58 -49.76 -12.85
N ARG A 9 -6.97 -49.60 -11.59
CA ARG A 9 -7.21 -48.30 -10.98
C ARG A 9 -5.97 -47.44 -11.12
N ALA A 10 -6.05 -46.37 -11.89
CA ALA A 10 -5.02 -45.36 -11.99
C ALA A 10 -4.75 -44.83 -10.57
N ILE A 11 -3.56 -45.11 -10.07
CA ILE A 11 -3.07 -44.55 -8.80
C ILE A 11 -3.00 -43.03 -8.99
N SER A 12 -3.99 -42.35 -8.48
CA SER A 12 -3.96 -40.88 -8.42
C SER A 12 -2.84 -40.46 -7.46
N HIS A 13 -1.69 -40.11 -8.02
CA HIS A 13 -0.64 -39.48 -7.23
C HIS A 13 -1.26 -38.27 -6.51
N PRO A 14 -1.16 -38.18 -5.17
CA PRO A 14 -1.66 -37.02 -4.45
C PRO A 14 -0.97 -35.79 -5.03
N LYS A 15 -1.73 -34.84 -5.57
CA LYS A 15 -1.23 -33.55 -6.03
C LYS A 15 -0.43 -32.97 -4.89
N GLU A 16 0.91 -32.97 -5.01
CA GLU A 16 1.82 -32.38 -4.05
C GLU A 16 1.33 -30.97 -3.76
N LYS A 17 0.81 -30.72 -2.55
CA LYS A 17 0.36 -29.40 -2.13
C LYS A 17 1.57 -28.49 -2.25
N ARG A 18 1.58 -27.60 -3.23
CA ARG A 18 2.67 -26.63 -3.43
C ARG A 18 2.97 -26.00 -2.08
N GLY A 19 4.15 -26.29 -1.57
CA GLY A 19 4.58 -25.78 -0.26
C GLY A 19 4.58 -24.25 -0.28
N ARG A 20 3.85 -23.66 0.66
CA ARG A 20 3.91 -22.22 0.89
C ARG A 20 5.30 -21.85 1.40
N ILE A 21 5.80 -20.72 0.97
CA ILE A 21 7.13 -20.23 1.36
C ILE A 21 6.95 -19.40 2.63
N PHE A 22 7.46 -19.91 3.74
CA PHE A 22 7.29 -19.36 5.09
C PHE A 22 7.74 -17.89 5.16
N GLU A 23 8.94 -17.60 4.70
CA GLU A 23 9.54 -16.27 4.78
C GLU A 23 8.74 -15.21 4.04
N ILE A 24 8.09 -15.58 2.93
CA ILE A 24 7.25 -14.65 2.16
C ILE A 24 5.96 -14.34 2.90
N ASP A 25 5.27 -15.36 3.42
CA ASP A 25 4.07 -15.17 4.23
C ASP A 25 4.41 -14.38 5.51
N PHE A 26 5.56 -14.65 6.13
CA PHE A 26 6.02 -13.97 7.33
C PHE A 26 6.32 -12.49 7.08
N LEU A 27 7.14 -12.17 6.06
CA LEU A 27 7.48 -10.79 5.71
C LEU A 27 6.24 -9.97 5.30
N ARG A 28 5.29 -10.58 4.59
CA ARG A 28 4.01 -9.94 4.27
C ARG A 28 3.20 -9.67 5.52
N GLY A 29 3.21 -10.59 6.48
CA GLY A 29 2.56 -10.40 7.78
C GLY A 29 3.18 -9.26 8.58
N VAL A 30 4.50 -9.16 8.61
CA VAL A 30 5.20 -8.03 9.25
C VAL A 30 4.84 -6.72 8.56
N ALA A 31 4.94 -6.67 7.23
CA ALA A 31 4.68 -5.45 6.46
C ALA A 31 3.25 -4.92 6.69
N ILE A 32 2.24 -5.80 6.61
CA ILE A 32 0.85 -5.39 6.81
C ILE A 32 0.57 -5.00 8.27
N SER A 33 1.17 -5.70 9.24
CA SER A 33 0.99 -5.37 10.66
C SER A 33 1.55 -4.01 11.01
N LEU A 34 2.73 -3.66 10.46
CA LEU A 34 3.33 -2.34 10.66
C LEU A 34 2.51 -1.24 9.98
N MET A 35 2.02 -1.50 8.78
CA MET A 35 1.17 -0.55 8.07
C MET A 35 -0.14 -0.31 8.84
N VAL A 36 -0.82 -1.35 9.28
CA VAL A 36 -2.04 -1.22 10.09
C VAL A 36 -1.76 -0.45 11.39
N LEU A 37 -0.66 -0.76 12.08
CA LEU A 37 -0.24 -0.03 13.28
C LEU A 37 -0.06 1.46 12.99
N LEU A 38 0.62 1.80 11.90
CA LEU A 38 0.84 3.20 11.50
C LEU A 38 -0.47 3.93 11.22
N HIS A 39 -1.39 3.30 10.49
CA HIS A 39 -2.71 3.89 10.22
C HIS A 39 -3.52 4.09 11.50
N PHE A 40 -3.52 3.12 12.42
CA PHE A 40 -4.16 3.31 13.73
C PHE A 40 -3.52 4.43 14.53
N CYS A 41 -2.19 4.50 14.54
CA CYS A 41 -1.48 5.58 15.23
C CYS A 41 -1.80 6.94 14.61
N TYR A 42 -1.93 7.02 13.27
CA TYR A 42 -2.37 8.24 12.59
C TYR A 42 -3.82 8.58 12.96
N THR A 43 -4.75 7.67 12.74
CA THR A 43 -6.18 7.90 12.97
C THR A 43 -6.46 8.31 14.42
N LEU A 44 -5.88 7.64 15.41
CA LEU A 44 -6.13 7.94 16.82
C LEU A 44 -5.26 9.08 17.36
N GLY A 45 -4.13 9.35 16.74
CA GLY A 45 -3.23 10.43 17.14
C GLY A 45 -3.57 11.78 16.51
N PHE A 46 -3.93 11.81 15.26
CA PHE A 46 -4.16 13.01 14.45
C PHE A 46 -5.62 13.19 14.04
N GLY A 47 -6.39 12.10 13.97
CA GLY A 47 -7.78 12.10 13.55
C GLY A 47 -8.70 13.06 14.33
N PRO A 48 -8.55 13.27 15.65
CA PRO A 48 -9.33 14.29 16.35
C PRO A 48 -9.18 15.68 15.75
N LYS A 49 -7.98 16.04 15.30
CA LYS A 49 -7.74 17.32 14.61
C LYS A 49 -8.25 17.29 13.17
N ASP A 50 -7.94 16.24 12.44
CA ASP A 50 -8.17 16.18 11.00
C ASP A 50 -9.66 15.98 10.66
N PHE A 51 -10.40 15.22 11.49
CA PHE A 51 -11.82 14.91 11.25
C PHE A 51 -12.79 15.71 12.13
N TYR A 52 -12.36 16.20 13.29
CA TYR A 52 -13.25 16.94 14.22
C TYR A 52 -12.78 18.38 14.47
N GLY A 53 -11.69 18.84 13.84
CA GLY A 53 -11.15 20.18 14.02
C GLY A 53 -10.60 20.47 15.42
N ILE A 54 -10.49 19.46 16.28
CA ILE A 54 -10.06 19.58 17.67
C ILE A 54 -8.56 19.86 17.71
N ARG A 55 -8.14 20.95 18.39
CA ARG A 55 -6.71 21.28 18.51
C ARG A 55 -5.98 20.28 19.38
N TYR A 56 -4.69 20.11 19.13
CA TYR A 56 -3.86 19.24 19.97
C TYR A 56 -3.80 19.73 21.42
N GLY A 57 -4.29 18.91 22.31
CA GLY A 57 -4.39 19.18 23.73
C GLY A 57 -5.79 19.56 24.20
N ASP A 58 -6.70 19.86 23.27
CA ASP A 58 -8.12 20.14 23.54
C ASP A 58 -8.99 18.87 23.37
N GLU A 59 -8.35 17.72 23.07
CA GLU A 59 -9.02 16.43 23.07
C GLU A 59 -9.59 16.13 24.48
N PRO A 60 -10.60 15.26 24.60
CA PRO A 60 -11.14 14.87 25.90
C PRO A 60 -10.03 14.48 26.89
N GLU A 61 -10.10 14.97 28.14
CA GLU A 61 -9.00 14.85 29.12
C GLU A 61 -8.46 13.41 29.27
N TRP A 62 -9.37 12.42 29.26
CA TRP A 62 -9.02 11.01 29.35
C TRP A 62 -8.32 10.49 28.09
N PHE A 63 -8.56 11.10 26.92
CA PHE A 63 -8.00 10.67 25.64
C PHE A 63 -6.67 11.36 25.30
N VAL A 64 -6.41 12.55 25.83
CA VAL A 64 -5.14 13.29 25.61
C VAL A 64 -3.89 12.43 25.77
N PRO A 65 -3.71 11.64 26.86
CA PRO A 65 -2.51 10.80 27.00
C PRO A 65 -2.44 9.68 25.94
N VAL A 66 -3.59 9.16 25.53
CA VAL A 66 -3.70 8.12 24.49
C VAL A 66 -3.31 8.71 23.13
N ALA A 67 -3.89 9.84 22.76
CA ALA A 67 -3.55 10.54 21.51
C ALA A 67 -2.06 10.94 21.46
N ARG A 68 -1.48 11.41 22.57
CA ARG A 68 -0.04 11.70 22.67
C ARG A 68 0.81 10.46 22.46
N LEU A 69 0.42 9.33 23.04
CA LEU A 69 1.13 8.06 22.84
C LEU A 69 1.12 7.64 21.36
N PHE A 70 -0.04 7.70 20.72
CA PHE A 70 -0.15 7.34 19.30
C PHE A 70 0.63 8.29 18.40
N ARG A 71 0.58 9.60 18.64
CA ARG A 71 1.42 10.60 17.96
C ARG A 71 2.91 10.31 18.15
N PHE A 72 3.33 9.97 19.36
CA PHE A 72 4.71 9.61 19.66
C PHE A 72 5.14 8.34 18.93
N VAL A 73 4.34 7.28 18.96
CA VAL A 73 4.64 6.02 18.26
C VAL A 73 4.71 6.24 16.76
N PHE A 74 3.74 6.93 16.18
CA PHE A 74 3.73 7.28 14.76
C PHE A 74 5.00 8.06 14.38
N SER A 75 5.29 9.14 15.10
CA SER A 75 6.47 9.96 14.84
C SER A 75 7.78 9.20 15.03
N SER A 76 7.86 8.29 15.98
CA SER A 76 9.06 7.47 16.22
C SER A 76 9.34 6.47 15.10
N ILE A 77 8.29 5.96 14.45
CA ILE A 77 8.41 4.99 13.35
C ILE A 77 8.58 5.70 12.01
N THR A 78 7.86 6.79 11.77
CA THR A 78 7.90 7.53 10.50
C THR A 78 9.00 8.58 10.47
N GLN A 79 9.35 9.15 11.64
CA GLN A 79 10.26 10.29 11.78
C GLN A 79 11.30 10.02 12.87
N PRO A 80 12.40 9.31 12.57
CA PRO A 80 13.47 9.08 13.54
C PRO A 80 13.99 10.40 14.14
N SER A 81 14.07 10.46 15.45
CA SER A 81 14.35 11.67 16.25
C SER A 81 15.63 12.45 15.88
N GLY A 82 16.60 11.80 15.24
CA GLY A 82 17.83 12.47 14.78
C GLY A 82 17.62 13.56 13.72
N PHE A 83 16.45 13.62 13.10
CA PHE A 83 16.14 14.59 12.05
C PHE A 83 15.37 15.83 12.54
N TYR A 84 14.80 15.78 13.75
CA TYR A 84 14.03 16.91 14.31
C TYR A 84 14.88 18.11 14.71
N THR A 85 16.14 17.89 15.07
CA THR A 85 17.04 18.96 15.53
C THR A 85 17.42 19.96 14.43
N MET A 86 17.23 19.61 13.17
CA MET A 86 17.51 20.47 12.02
C MET A 86 16.33 21.35 11.59
N ARG A 87 15.24 21.33 12.32
CA ARG A 87 13.95 21.94 11.97
C ARG A 87 13.93 23.47 11.97
N LEU A 88 14.93 24.14 12.52
CA LEU A 88 14.70 25.49 13.04
C LEU A 88 15.24 26.63 12.20
N THR A 89 15.93 26.43 11.06
CA THR A 89 16.67 27.56 10.49
C THR A 89 16.59 27.80 8.99
N ASN A 90 15.97 26.93 8.19
CA ASN A 90 15.92 27.21 6.74
C ASN A 90 14.86 26.36 5.99
N ASP A 91 13.95 26.99 5.26
CA ASP A 91 12.87 26.33 4.49
C ASP A 91 13.39 25.33 3.46
N ALA A 92 14.57 25.59 2.86
CA ALA A 92 15.22 24.67 1.92
C ALA A 92 15.74 23.39 2.62
N MET A 93 16.18 23.53 3.87
CA MET A 93 16.65 22.42 4.69
C MET A 93 15.51 21.57 5.21
N TYR A 94 14.37 22.20 5.50
CA TYR A 94 13.11 21.51 5.81
C TYR A 94 12.66 20.56 4.71
N MET A 95 12.78 20.98 3.47
CA MET A 95 12.45 20.16 2.29
C MET A 95 13.31 18.92 2.15
N ASN A 96 14.63 19.03 2.33
CA ASN A 96 15.53 17.88 2.27
C ASN A 96 15.27 16.87 3.39
N ILE A 97 14.89 17.36 4.56
CA ILE A 97 14.55 16.53 5.72
C ILE A 97 13.22 15.83 5.49
N TYR A 98 12.20 16.53 5.00
CA TYR A 98 10.89 15.97 4.72
C TYR A 98 10.98 14.84 3.68
N THR A 99 11.79 15.01 2.65
CA THR A 99 12.03 13.99 1.63
C THR A 99 12.74 12.74 2.21
N ASN A 100 13.64 12.93 3.16
CA ASN A 100 14.36 11.83 3.81
C ASN A 100 13.52 11.11 4.89
N LEU A 101 12.58 11.80 5.52
CA LEU A 101 11.71 11.26 6.58
C LEU A 101 10.67 10.27 6.04
N HIS A 102 10.17 10.51 4.85
CA HIS A 102 9.27 9.56 4.17
C HIS A 102 9.96 8.25 3.75
N CYS A 103 11.28 8.14 3.89
CA CYS A 103 12.00 6.93 3.49
C CYS A 103 11.56 5.67 4.25
N LEU A 104 11.22 5.75 5.54
CA LEU A 104 10.78 4.57 6.30
C LEU A 104 9.35 4.17 5.92
N GLU A 105 8.44 5.12 5.76
CA GLU A 105 7.08 4.86 5.29
C GLU A 105 7.11 4.27 3.88
N VAL A 106 7.85 4.89 2.97
CA VAL A 106 8.11 4.39 1.62
C VAL A 106 8.78 3.02 1.64
N PHE A 107 9.69 2.76 2.60
CA PHE A 107 10.34 1.46 2.73
C PHE A 107 9.34 0.34 3.05
N TRP A 108 8.43 0.54 4.01
CA TRP A 108 7.44 -0.48 4.37
C TRP A 108 6.42 -0.70 3.27
N ALA A 109 5.92 0.36 2.66
CA ALA A 109 5.05 0.28 1.49
C ALA A 109 5.76 -0.38 0.30
N GLY A 110 7.00 0.04 0.02
CA GLY A 110 7.85 -0.55 -1.01
C GLY A 110 8.12 -2.04 -0.78
N MET A 111 8.38 -2.44 0.45
CA MET A 111 8.55 -3.86 0.81
C MET A 111 7.28 -4.66 0.55
N PHE A 112 6.10 -4.12 0.87
CA PHE A 112 4.82 -4.77 0.60
C PHE A 112 4.60 -4.97 -0.91
N MET A 113 4.84 -3.93 -1.71
CA MET A 113 4.75 -3.96 -3.17
C MET A 113 5.75 -4.95 -3.77
N PHE A 114 7.00 -4.94 -3.30
CA PHE A 114 8.05 -5.88 -3.71
C PHE A 114 7.66 -7.34 -3.42
N LEU A 115 7.14 -7.62 -2.23
CA LEU A 115 6.66 -8.95 -1.85
C LEU A 115 5.43 -9.38 -2.67
N ALA A 116 4.60 -8.44 -3.11
CA ALA A 116 3.52 -8.72 -4.05
C ALA A 116 4.06 -9.19 -5.40
N GLY A 117 5.11 -8.52 -5.92
CA GLY A 117 5.82 -8.89 -7.14
C GLY A 117 6.49 -10.26 -7.04
N LEU A 118 7.20 -10.53 -5.94
CA LEU A 118 7.78 -11.84 -5.67
C LEU A 118 6.70 -12.94 -5.69
N SER A 119 5.55 -12.65 -5.08
CA SER A 119 4.41 -13.57 -5.04
C SER A 119 3.78 -13.83 -6.41
N CYS A 120 3.92 -12.90 -7.37
CA CYS A 120 3.48 -13.10 -8.75
C CYS A 120 4.19 -14.27 -9.41
N THR A 121 5.46 -14.52 -9.10
CA THR A 121 6.23 -15.65 -9.67
C THR A 121 5.80 -17.00 -9.11
N LEU A 122 5.11 -17.00 -7.99
CA LEU A 122 4.61 -18.20 -7.30
C LEU A 122 3.16 -18.55 -7.67
N SER A 123 2.41 -17.55 -8.13
CA SER A 123 0.98 -17.67 -8.50
C SER A 123 0.84 -18.05 -10.00
N LYS A 124 -0.30 -18.66 -10.34
CA LYS A 124 -0.62 -19.00 -11.74
C LYS A 124 -1.51 -17.96 -12.43
N ASN A 125 -2.41 -17.32 -11.67
CA ASN A 125 -3.47 -16.44 -12.20
C ASN A 125 -3.28 -15.01 -11.69
N ASN A 126 -2.16 -14.38 -12.07
CA ASN A 126 -1.83 -13.05 -11.58
C ASN A 126 -2.79 -11.99 -12.11
N PHE A 127 -3.21 -12.07 -13.37
CA PHE A 127 -4.15 -11.10 -13.93
C PHE A 127 -5.46 -11.05 -13.14
N LYS A 128 -6.09 -12.22 -12.90
CA LYS A 128 -7.31 -12.31 -12.09
C LYS A 128 -7.10 -11.80 -10.67
N ARG A 129 -5.92 -12.08 -10.09
CA ARG A 129 -5.57 -11.59 -8.75
C ARG A 129 -5.45 -10.07 -8.73
N GLY A 130 -4.76 -9.48 -9.70
CA GLY A 130 -4.64 -8.03 -9.85
C GLY A 130 -5.99 -7.36 -10.05
N LEU A 131 -6.83 -7.93 -10.93
CA LEU A 131 -8.18 -7.45 -11.17
C LEU A 131 -9.04 -7.49 -9.89
N ASN A 132 -8.99 -8.60 -9.14
CA ASN A 132 -9.74 -8.69 -7.88
C ASN A 132 -9.29 -7.63 -6.86
N ILE A 133 -7.98 -7.37 -6.75
CA ILE A 133 -7.45 -6.33 -5.85
C ILE A 133 -7.94 -4.96 -6.30
N PHE A 134 -7.88 -4.67 -7.59
CA PHE A 134 -8.36 -3.42 -8.17
C PHE A 134 -9.87 -3.20 -7.93
N MET A 135 -10.69 -4.24 -8.14
CA MET A 135 -12.13 -4.18 -7.87
C MET A 135 -12.45 -3.95 -6.39
N VAL A 136 -11.71 -4.59 -5.48
CA VAL A 136 -11.85 -4.34 -4.03
C VAL A 136 -11.46 -2.91 -3.70
N ALA A 137 -10.38 -2.41 -4.28
CA ALA A 137 -9.94 -1.02 -4.09
C ALA A 137 -11.01 -0.03 -4.55
N THR A 138 -11.55 -0.22 -5.76
CA THR A 138 -12.62 0.62 -6.31
C THR A 138 -13.88 0.58 -5.44
N PHE A 139 -14.27 -0.60 -4.97
CA PHE A 139 -15.39 -0.73 -4.06
C PHE A 139 -15.17 0.03 -2.74
N LEU A 140 -13.98 -0.07 -2.14
CA LEU A 140 -13.62 0.68 -0.94
C LEU A 140 -13.64 2.19 -1.17
N SER A 141 -13.12 2.66 -2.31
CA SER A 141 -13.18 4.08 -2.66
C SER A 141 -14.61 4.59 -2.80
N MET A 142 -15.49 3.81 -3.43
CA MET A 142 -16.92 4.16 -3.52
C MET A 142 -17.58 4.23 -2.14
N VAL A 143 -17.25 3.31 -1.23
CA VAL A 143 -17.78 3.33 0.14
C VAL A 143 -17.28 4.54 0.92
N LEU A 144 -16.00 4.90 0.77
CA LEU A 144 -15.42 6.06 1.44
C LEU A 144 -16.00 7.37 0.89
N GLU A 145 -16.15 7.48 -0.43
CA GLU A 145 -16.78 8.63 -1.08
C GLU A 145 -18.21 8.83 -0.59
N LEU A 146 -19.00 7.76 -0.57
CA LEU A 146 -20.37 7.82 -0.03
C LEU A 146 -20.37 8.16 1.48
N GLY A 147 -19.39 7.69 2.23
CA GLY A 147 -19.21 8.04 3.64
C GLY A 147 -18.89 9.51 3.83
N SER A 148 -18.04 10.07 2.98
CA SER A 148 -17.68 11.51 2.99
C SER A 148 -18.88 12.40 2.64
N ASP A 149 -19.75 11.95 1.74
CA ASP A 149 -20.97 12.68 1.38
C ASP A 149 -22.07 12.62 2.48
N LEU A 150 -22.06 11.59 3.31
CA LEU A 150 -23.12 11.35 4.30
C LEU A 150 -22.75 11.78 5.72
N ILE A 151 -21.48 11.87 6.04
CA ILE A 151 -20.98 12.07 7.42
C ILE A 151 -20.02 13.25 7.44
N GLU A 152 -20.52 14.45 7.76
CA GLU A 152 -19.67 15.58 8.13
C GLU A 152 -19.10 15.34 9.56
N PRO A 153 -17.83 15.53 9.82
CA PRO A 153 -16.72 16.07 9.02
C PRO A 153 -15.82 15.01 8.36
N PHE A 154 -16.31 13.81 8.07
CA PHE A 154 -15.52 12.74 7.48
C PHE A 154 -15.26 13.01 6.00
N ASP A 155 -14.16 13.68 5.70
CA ASP A 155 -13.72 14.03 4.35
C ASP A 155 -12.49 13.20 3.97
N MET A 156 -12.72 11.98 3.43
CA MET A 156 -11.64 11.08 3.02
C MET A 156 -11.91 10.52 1.62
N HIS A 157 -11.04 10.88 0.70
CA HIS A 157 -11.18 10.52 -0.70
C HIS A 157 -9.97 9.73 -1.20
N ILE A 158 -10.19 8.47 -1.60
CA ILE A 158 -9.14 7.61 -2.15
C ILE A 158 -9.47 7.24 -3.60
N TRP A 159 -8.84 7.92 -4.55
CA TRP A 159 -9.06 7.66 -5.97
C TRP A 159 -8.02 6.73 -6.61
N CYS A 160 -6.78 6.83 -6.20
CA CYS A 160 -5.68 6.00 -6.70
C CYS A 160 -4.75 5.60 -5.56
N GLY A 161 -5.30 4.91 -4.55
CA GLY A 161 -4.55 4.42 -3.40
C GLY A 161 -3.67 3.21 -3.75
N ILE A 162 -2.91 2.75 -2.76
CA ILE A 162 -1.95 1.66 -2.90
C ILE A 162 -2.56 0.38 -3.48
N LEU A 163 -3.82 0.03 -3.15
CA LEU A 163 -4.48 -1.16 -3.70
C LEU A 163 -4.80 -1.01 -5.19
N HIS A 164 -5.23 0.18 -5.65
CA HIS A 164 -5.45 0.43 -7.07
C HIS A 164 -4.16 0.28 -7.86
N ALA A 165 -3.09 0.95 -7.41
CA ALA A 165 -1.79 0.88 -8.03
C ALA A 165 -1.20 -0.54 -8.00
N LEU A 166 -1.42 -1.29 -6.90
CA LEU A 166 -1.00 -2.69 -6.76
C LEU A 166 -1.76 -3.60 -7.72
N GLY A 167 -3.07 -3.43 -7.83
CA GLY A 167 -3.92 -4.17 -8.77
C GLY A 167 -3.46 -3.96 -10.22
N ILE A 168 -3.27 -2.70 -10.62
CA ILE A 168 -2.76 -2.30 -11.94
C ILE A 168 -1.37 -2.91 -12.16
N GLY A 169 -0.44 -2.73 -11.24
CA GLY A 169 0.92 -3.23 -11.38
C GLY A 169 1.01 -4.75 -11.53
N ILE A 170 0.17 -5.50 -10.78
CA ILE A 170 0.09 -6.96 -10.90
C ILE A 170 -0.49 -7.38 -12.26
N MET A 171 -1.51 -6.67 -12.77
CA MET A 171 -2.08 -6.94 -14.10
C MET A 171 -1.07 -6.65 -15.20
N LEU A 172 -0.38 -5.50 -15.13
CA LEU A 172 0.68 -5.14 -16.08
C LEU A 172 1.83 -6.15 -16.06
N PHE A 173 2.29 -6.55 -14.88
CA PHE A 173 3.30 -7.60 -14.76
C PHE A 173 2.82 -8.93 -15.34
N SER A 174 1.56 -9.31 -15.09
CA SER A 174 1.00 -10.55 -15.63
C SER A 174 0.94 -10.55 -17.16
N LEU A 175 0.55 -9.42 -17.76
CA LEU A 175 0.54 -9.25 -19.21
C LEU A 175 1.97 -9.32 -19.77
N TYR A 176 2.90 -8.58 -19.15
CA TYR A 176 4.31 -8.60 -19.53
C TYR A 176 4.90 -10.00 -19.46
N ASP A 177 4.68 -10.73 -18.35
CA ASP A 177 5.23 -12.06 -18.10
C ASP A 177 4.68 -13.14 -19.06
N HIS A 178 3.49 -12.91 -19.59
CA HIS A 178 2.90 -13.77 -20.62
C HIS A 178 3.71 -13.74 -21.92
N PHE A 179 4.17 -12.57 -22.37
CA PHE A 179 4.93 -12.41 -23.60
C PHE A 179 6.45 -12.56 -23.37
N LEU A 180 6.95 -12.13 -22.24
CA LEU A 180 8.38 -12.05 -21.91
C LEU A 180 8.71 -12.77 -20.58
N PRO A 181 8.61 -14.12 -20.52
CA PRO A 181 8.67 -14.86 -19.27
C PRO A 181 10.08 -15.06 -18.70
N LYS A 182 11.14 -14.75 -19.45
CA LYS A 182 12.52 -15.03 -19.02
C LYS A 182 12.95 -14.05 -17.92
N TRP A 183 13.75 -14.51 -16.95
CA TRP A 183 14.20 -13.73 -15.82
C TRP A 183 14.99 -12.47 -16.22
N TRP A 184 15.88 -12.58 -17.21
CA TRP A 184 16.69 -11.46 -17.67
C TRP A 184 15.86 -10.37 -18.36
N GLN A 185 14.77 -10.73 -19.03
CA GLN A 185 13.82 -9.77 -19.61
C GLN A 185 13.15 -8.97 -18.51
N THR A 186 12.67 -9.64 -17.43
CA THR A 186 12.10 -8.98 -16.26
C THR A 186 13.12 -8.06 -15.59
N PHE A 187 14.40 -8.46 -15.54
CA PHE A 187 15.47 -7.63 -15.00
C PHE A 187 15.70 -6.38 -15.84
N ILE A 188 15.77 -6.50 -17.17
CA ILE A 188 15.88 -5.35 -18.07
C ILE A 188 14.69 -4.41 -17.89
N ALA A 189 13.47 -4.94 -17.87
CA ALA A 189 12.28 -4.11 -17.64
C ALA A 189 12.30 -3.41 -16.28
N PHE A 190 12.76 -4.08 -15.22
CA PHE A 190 12.96 -3.48 -13.90
C PHE A 190 13.94 -2.31 -13.95
N ILE A 191 15.10 -2.48 -14.62
CA ILE A 191 16.09 -1.40 -14.77
C ILE A 191 15.52 -0.21 -15.55
N LEU A 192 14.82 -0.47 -16.68
CA LEU A 192 14.21 0.59 -17.47
C LEU A 192 13.13 1.35 -16.68
N LEU A 193 12.29 0.64 -15.93
CA LEU A 193 11.29 1.25 -15.05
C LEU A 193 11.95 2.06 -13.92
N THR A 194 13.04 1.56 -13.34
CA THR A 194 13.79 2.28 -12.29
C THR A 194 14.39 3.57 -12.83
N ILE A 195 14.95 3.55 -14.03
CA ILE A 195 15.47 4.75 -14.70
C ILE A 195 14.32 5.73 -14.97
N ALA A 196 13.19 5.24 -15.49
CA ALA A 196 12.01 6.07 -15.74
C ALA A 196 11.49 6.72 -14.45
N VAL A 197 11.37 5.97 -13.36
CA VAL A 197 10.96 6.50 -12.04
C VAL A 197 11.98 7.52 -11.52
N GLY A 198 13.28 7.25 -11.64
CA GLY A 198 14.34 8.19 -11.26
C GLY A 198 14.30 9.49 -12.05
N PHE A 199 13.78 9.48 -13.28
CA PHE A 199 13.53 10.68 -14.07
C PHE A 199 12.20 11.36 -13.72
N ILE A 200 11.13 10.59 -13.52
CA ILE A 200 9.79 11.09 -13.24
C ILE A 200 9.72 11.79 -11.89
N ILE A 201 10.25 11.17 -10.81
CA ILE A 201 10.13 11.70 -9.44
C ILE A 201 10.65 13.14 -9.32
N PRO A 202 11.88 13.48 -9.73
CA PRO A 202 12.37 14.86 -9.63
C PRO A 202 11.52 15.86 -10.43
N ASN A 203 10.99 15.45 -11.58
CA ASN A 203 10.23 16.32 -12.47
C ASN A 203 8.74 16.43 -12.07
N ALA A 204 8.23 15.55 -11.22
CA ALA A 204 6.87 15.64 -10.70
C ALA A 204 6.71 16.75 -9.65
N TYR A 205 7.80 17.14 -8.97
CA TYR A 205 7.74 18.16 -7.93
C TYR A 205 7.79 19.57 -8.53
N VAL A 206 6.77 20.35 -8.22
CA VAL A 206 6.66 21.76 -8.60
C VAL A 206 6.84 22.63 -7.36
N LEU A 207 7.62 23.71 -7.51
CA LEU A 207 7.79 24.69 -6.44
C LEU A 207 6.57 25.61 -6.39
N ASP A 208 5.88 25.63 -5.26
CA ASP A 208 4.82 26.60 -5.02
C ASP A 208 5.48 27.99 -4.83
N PRO A 209 5.15 28.98 -5.68
CA PRO A 209 5.77 30.30 -5.62
C PRO A 209 5.40 31.08 -4.36
N ASN A 210 4.27 30.75 -3.70
CA ASN A 210 3.79 31.44 -2.51
C ASN A 210 4.37 30.90 -1.24
N THR A 211 4.57 29.58 -1.17
CA THR A 211 5.05 28.89 0.05
C THR A 211 6.50 28.46 -0.03
N GLY A 212 7.11 28.45 -1.23
CA GLY A 212 8.45 27.92 -1.45
C GLY A 212 8.55 26.40 -1.29
N VAL A 213 7.44 25.72 -1.06
CA VAL A 213 7.40 24.27 -0.83
C VAL A 213 7.30 23.54 -2.17
N ARG A 214 8.11 22.50 -2.34
CA ARG A 214 7.99 21.59 -3.48
C ARG A 214 6.96 20.51 -3.16
N SER A 215 5.93 20.39 -3.97
CA SER A 215 4.91 19.37 -3.85
C SER A 215 4.54 18.79 -5.21
N ILE A 216 3.98 17.59 -5.21
CA ILE A 216 3.33 17.06 -6.41
C ILE A 216 1.99 17.78 -6.54
N PRO A 217 1.71 18.44 -7.69
CA PRO A 217 0.44 19.11 -7.91
C PRO A 217 -0.74 18.15 -7.68
N SER A 218 -1.79 18.64 -7.02
CA SER A 218 -3.02 17.87 -6.84
C SER A 218 -4.03 18.25 -7.93
N ILE A 219 -4.75 17.25 -8.43
CA ILE A 219 -5.93 17.43 -9.30
C ILE A 219 -7.23 17.23 -8.50
N TRP A 220 -7.22 17.60 -7.24
CA TRP A 220 -8.32 17.43 -6.31
C TRP A 220 -9.57 18.27 -6.67
N PRO A 221 -10.74 17.98 -6.07
CA PRO A 221 -12.08 18.16 -6.64
C PRO A 221 -12.51 19.59 -7.05
N GLU A 222 -11.75 20.59 -6.73
CA GLU A 222 -11.97 21.95 -7.22
C GLU A 222 -11.75 22.10 -8.73
N GLN A 223 -11.16 21.10 -9.38
CA GLN A 223 -11.02 21.11 -10.83
C GLN A 223 -12.34 20.75 -11.49
N THR A 224 -12.82 21.67 -12.32
CA THR A 224 -13.94 21.44 -13.22
C THR A 224 -13.82 20.07 -13.91
N PRO A 225 -14.93 19.33 -14.06
CA PRO A 225 -14.92 18.05 -14.76
C PRO A 225 -14.26 18.21 -16.13
N PHE A 226 -13.44 17.23 -16.51
CA PHE A 226 -12.73 17.22 -17.78
C PHE A 226 -13.68 17.54 -18.92
N LYS A 227 -13.39 18.59 -19.69
CA LYS A 227 -14.25 19.06 -20.78
C LYS A 227 -14.09 18.22 -22.03
N THR A 228 -12.94 17.58 -22.19
CA THR A 228 -12.62 16.78 -23.38
C THR A 228 -11.98 15.45 -23.01
N PHE A 229 -12.09 14.48 -23.90
CA PHE A 229 -11.41 13.20 -23.75
C PHE A 229 -9.87 13.36 -23.73
N GLY A 230 -9.35 14.36 -24.43
CA GLY A 230 -7.91 14.67 -24.41
C GLY A 230 -7.43 15.11 -23.02
N GLU A 231 -8.15 16.01 -22.35
CA GLU A 231 -7.86 16.44 -20.97
C GLU A 231 -7.93 15.28 -19.99
N PHE A 232 -8.93 14.41 -20.13
CA PHE A 232 -9.03 13.19 -19.34
C PHE A 232 -7.81 12.30 -19.51
N MET A 233 -7.40 12.00 -20.73
CA MET A 233 -6.24 11.15 -21.02
C MET A 233 -4.93 11.76 -20.55
N GLU A 234 -4.76 13.07 -20.68
CA GLU A 234 -3.59 13.80 -20.19
C GLU A 234 -3.47 13.68 -18.66
N ASN A 235 -4.54 13.93 -17.94
CA ASN A 235 -4.54 13.83 -16.48
C ASN A 235 -4.40 12.39 -16.00
N MET A 236 -5.02 11.42 -16.67
CA MET A 236 -4.81 10.00 -16.40
C MET A 236 -3.36 9.58 -16.61
N GLY A 237 -2.71 10.09 -17.66
CA GLY A 237 -1.29 9.87 -17.89
C GLY A 237 -0.42 10.46 -16.78
N LYS A 238 -0.68 11.68 -16.35
CA LYS A 238 0.02 12.36 -15.25
C LYS A 238 -0.20 11.62 -13.91
N LEU A 239 -1.44 11.20 -13.65
CA LEU A 239 -1.79 10.41 -12.46
C LEU A 239 -1.08 9.05 -12.48
N PHE A 240 -1.07 8.35 -13.61
CA PHE A 240 -0.41 7.06 -13.73
C PHE A 240 1.10 7.15 -13.51
N THR A 241 1.74 8.17 -14.04
CA THR A 241 3.19 8.41 -13.92
C THR A 241 3.59 9.02 -12.57
N GLY A 242 2.71 9.74 -11.88
CA GLY A 242 3.00 10.41 -10.62
C GLY A 242 3.37 11.89 -10.74
N PHE A 243 3.11 12.51 -11.88
CA PHE A 243 3.27 13.97 -12.05
C PHE A 243 2.19 14.79 -11.35
N VAL A 244 1.04 14.20 -11.10
CA VAL A 244 -0.04 14.74 -10.27
C VAL A 244 -0.56 13.68 -9.34
N ARG A 245 -1.16 14.10 -8.23
CA ARG A 245 -1.83 13.22 -7.28
C ARG A 245 -3.32 13.54 -7.21
N GLN A 246 -4.12 12.57 -6.78
CA GLN A 246 -5.52 12.78 -6.46
C GLN A 246 -5.90 11.93 -5.24
N GLY A 247 -6.55 12.58 -4.28
CA GLY A 247 -6.98 11.94 -3.03
C GLY A 247 -5.90 11.87 -1.95
N ASP A 248 -6.32 11.39 -0.78
CA ASP A 248 -5.50 11.40 0.44
C ASP A 248 -4.46 10.29 0.46
N ASP A 249 -4.76 9.13 -0.14
CA ASP A 249 -3.84 7.97 -0.24
C ASP A 249 -3.48 7.74 -1.70
N TYR A 250 -2.60 8.55 -2.24
CA TYR A 250 -2.16 8.43 -3.63
C TYR A 250 -0.85 7.66 -3.76
N PHE A 251 -0.86 6.63 -4.62
CA PHE A 251 0.34 5.89 -5.04
C PHE A 251 0.45 5.83 -6.57
N SER A 252 1.58 6.30 -7.11
CA SER A 252 1.85 6.22 -8.55
C SER A 252 1.90 4.76 -9.02
N PRO A 253 1.04 4.37 -10.00
CA PRO A 253 1.07 3.01 -10.56
C PRO A 253 2.42 2.63 -11.19
N VAL A 254 3.16 3.58 -11.75
CA VAL A 254 4.52 3.32 -12.30
C VAL A 254 5.49 2.94 -11.21
N LEU A 255 5.49 3.68 -10.08
CA LEU A 255 6.35 3.38 -8.93
C LEU A 255 6.05 1.99 -8.36
N VAL A 256 4.76 1.70 -8.15
CA VAL A 256 4.31 0.39 -7.64
C VAL A 256 4.66 -0.73 -8.60
N THR A 257 4.46 -0.53 -9.90
CA THR A 257 4.84 -1.51 -10.94
C THR A 257 6.34 -1.78 -10.90
N THR A 258 7.17 -0.75 -10.74
CA THR A 258 8.62 -0.91 -10.62
C THR A 258 9.00 -1.80 -9.44
N ALA A 259 8.42 -1.57 -8.26
CA ALA A 259 8.63 -2.42 -7.09
C ALA A 259 8.19 -3.88 -7.33
N ILE A 260 7.06 -4.07 -8.02
CA ILE A 260 6.57 -5.40 -8.40
C ILE A 260 7.56 -6.12 -9.32
N PHE A 261 8.10 -5.43 -10.33
CA PHE A 261 9.11 -6.02 -11.22
C PHE A 261 10.40 -6.38 -10.47
N GLY A 262 10.84 -5.55 -9.54
CA GLY A 262 11.98 -5.85 -8.65
C GLY A 262 11.75 -7.11 -7.83
N GLY A 263 10.58 -7.24 -7.20
CA GLY A 263 10.20 -8.43 -6.45
C GLY A 263 10.09 -9.68 -7.35
N ALA A 264 9.56 -9.52 -8.56
CA ALA A 264 9.49 -10.60 -9.54
C ALA A 264 10.86 -11.06 -10.02
N CYS A 265 11.84 -10.15 -10.16
CA CYS A 265 13.23 -10.54 -10.45
C CYS A 265 13.80 -11.48 -9.39
N VAL A 266 13.62 -11.15 -8.12
CA VAL A 266 14.03 -12.01 -7.00
C VAL A 266 13.27 -13.34 -7.01
N GLY A 267 11.97 -13.29 -7.31
CA GLY A 267 11.15 -14.48 -7.41
C GLY A 267 11.59 -15.45 -8.53
N LYS A 268 11.94 -14.91 -9.70
CA LYS A 268 12.40 -15.71 -10.87
C LYS A 268 13.83 -16.21 -10.73
N THR A 269 14.67 -15.56 -9.93
CA THR A 269 16.07 -15.95 -9.70
C THR A 269 16.21 -16.80 -8.44
N ILE A 270 16.03 -16.20 -7.28
CA ILE A 270 16.31 -16.83 -5.98
C ILE A 270 15.25 -17.90 -5.66
N TYR A 271 13.97 -17.60 -5.87
CA TYR A 271 12.86 -18.52 -5.60
C TYR A 271 12.46 -19.39 -6.80
N ARG A 272 13.33 -19.54 -7.80
CA ARG A 272 13.07 -20.36 -9.01
C ARG A 272 12.61 -21.78 -8.67
N LYS A 273 13.19 -22.40 -7.63
CA LYS A 273 12.83 -23.74 -7.16
C LYS A 273 11.55 -23.79 -6.33
N LYS A 274 10.93 -22.63 -6.03
CA LYS A 274 9.71 -22.50 -5.19
C LYS A 274 9.83 -23.18 -3.83
N LYS A 275 11.04 -23.15 -3.26
CA LYS A 275 11.34 -23.70 -1.93
C LYS A 275 11.78 -22.58 -1.00
N SER A 276 11.47 -22.75 0.30
CA SER A 276 11.94 -21.86 1.34
C SER A 276 13.45 -21.91 1.48
N LEU A 277 14.07 -20.75 1.65
CA LEU A 277 15.52 -20.61 1.90
C LEU A 277 15.87 -20.78 3.36
N LEU A 278 14.89 -20.57 4.27
CA LEU A 278 15.12 -20.64 5.70
C LEU A 278 15.17 -22.10 6.16
N PRO A 279 16.09 -22.42 7.09
CA PRO A 279 16.18 -23.74 7.71
C PRO A 279 14.92 -24.07 8.51
N SER A 280 14.68 -25.37 8.73
CA SER A 280 13.44 -25.86 9.36
C SER A 280 13.24 -25.36 10.81
N TRP A 281 14.31 -25.12 11.55
CA TRP A 281 14.25 -24.61 12.94
C TRP A 281 13.68 -23.19 13.00
N PHE A 282 13.86 -22.37 11.95
CA PHE A 282 13.30 -21.03 11.90
C PHE A 282 11.77 -21.02 11.68
N LYS A 283 11.21 -22.11 11.14
CA LYS A 283 9.78 -22.27 10.84
C LYS A 283 8.95 -22.67 12.08
N GLY A 284 9.33 -22.19 13.24
CA GLY A 284 8.70 -22.51 14.50
C GLY A 284 7.25 -22.07 14.66
N ARG A 285 6.62 -22.49 15.76
CA ARG A 285 5.22 -22.12 16.08
C ARG A 285 5.03 -20.62 16.27
N TRP A 286 6.06 -19.89 16.68
CA TRP A 286 6.09 -18.45 16.90
C TRP A 286 5.74 -17.61 15.67
N GLY A 287 6.13 -18.08 14.48
CA GLY A 287 5.83 -17.37 13.22
C GLY A 287 4.43 -17.61 12.66
N LYS A 288 3.66 -18.57 13.21
CA LYS A 288 2.34 -18.93 12.69
C LYS A 288 1.32 -17.78 12.68
N PRO A 289 1.19 -16.96 13.75
CA PRO A 289 0.26 -15.83 13.77
C PRO A 289 0.60 -14.80 12.70
N ILE A 290 1.89 -14.45 12.57
CA ILE A 290 2.36 -13.48 11.57
C ILE A 290 2.15 -14.00 10.15
N CYS A 291 2.44 -15.27 9.89
CA CYS A 291 2.15 -15.91 8.62
C CYS A 291 0.64 -15.98 8.32
N PHE A 292 -0.21 -16.11 9.34
CA PHE A 292 -1.66 -16.04 9.17
C PHE A 292 -2.09 -14.65 8.68
N VAL A 293 -1.61 -13.60 9.34
CA VAL A 293 -1.80 -12.20 8.92
C VAL A 293 -1.29 -11.99 7.48
N GLY A 294 -0.08 -12.49 7.16
CA GLY A 294 0.51 -12.39 5.82
C GLY A 294 -0.27 -13.12 4.72
N ARG A 295 -1.11 -14.09 5.07
CA ARG A 295 -2.00 -14.78 4.13
C ARG A 295 -3.32 -14.05 3.89
N HIS A 296 -3.76 -13.23 4.83
CA HIS A 296 -5.04 -12.52 4.79
C HIS A 296 -4.85 -10.99 4.59
N THR A 297 -3.71 -10.58 4.02
CA THR A 297 -3.32 -9.18 3.87
C THR A 297 -4.39 -8.30 3.24
N LEU A 298 -5.09 -8.77 2.19
CA LEU A 298 -6.12 -7.97 1.51
C LEU A 298 -7.32 -7.68 2.42
N ILE A 299 -7.80 -8.68 3.15
CA ILE A 299 -8.92 -8.52 4.07
C ILE A 299 -8.54 -7.60 5.23
N ILE A 300 -7.35 -7.81 5.78
CA ILE A 300 -6.83 -6.99 6.89
C ILE A 300 -6.64 -5.54 6.43
N TYR A 301 -6.10 -5.35 5.21
CA TYR A 301 -5.96 -4.02 4.62
C TYR A 301 -7.33 -3.35 4.42
N ALA A 302 -8.29 -4.05 3.87
CA ALA A 302 -9.62 -3.48 3.62
C ALA A 302 -10.37 -3.13 4.93
N ALA A 303 -10.20 -3.95 5.96
CA ALA A 303 -10.92 -3.78 7.22
C ALA A 303 -10.32 -2.72 8.15
N HIS A 304 -8.98 -2.50 8.12
CA HIS A 304 -8.33 -1.68 9.15
C HIS A 304 -8.78 -0.21 9.15
N GLN A 305 -9.00 0.39 7.97
CA GLN A 305 -9.45 1.78 7.85
C GLN A 305 -10.85 1.95 8.43
N VAL A 306 -11.77 1.05 8.08
CA VAL A 306 -13.14 1.04 8.62
C VAL A 306 -13.13 0.88 10.14
N VAL A 307 -12.32 -0.06 10.65
CA VAL A 307 -12.18 -0.29 12.10
C VAL A 307 -11.56 0.94 12.79
N GLY A 308 -10.55 1.56 12.19
CA GLY A 308 -9.92 2.77 12.71
C GLY A 308 -10.90 3.95 12.81
N ALA A 309 -11.65 4.20 11.74
CA ALA A 309 -12.68 5.24 11.70
C ALA A 309 -13.77 4.99 12.75
N LEU A 310 -14.31 3.77 12.81
CA LEU A 310 -15.32 3.41 13.82
C LEU A 310 -14.81 3.60 15.26
N LEU A 311 -13.57 3.22 15.53
CA LEU A 311 -12.97 3.42 16.85
C LEU A 311 -12.87 4.92 17.19
N LEU A 312 -12.45 5.76 16.25
CA LEU A 312 -12.38 7.19 16.45
C LEU A 312 -13.77 7.77 16.72
N ILE A 313 -14.78 7.42 15.92
CA ILE A 313 -16.16 7.84 16.11
C ILE A 313 -16.66 7.44 17.50
N ILE A 314 -16.46 6.20 17.94
CA ILE A 314 -16.87 5.73 19.25
C ILE A 314 -16.19 6.54 20.38
N ILE A 315 -14.89 6.79 20.26
CA ILE A 315 -14.09 7.55 21.22
C ILE A 315 -14.64 8.98 21.34
N MET A 316 -14.85 9.66 20.21
CA MET A 316 -15.32 11.03 20.18
C MET A 316 -16.76 11.15 20.68
N SER A 317 -17.66 10.25 20.25
CA SER A 317 -19.04 10.22 20.73
C SER A 317 -19.16 9.96 22.23
N ALA A 318 -18.31 9.08 22.79
CA ALA A 318 -18.25 8.81 24.22
C ALA A 318 -17.76 10.04 25.03
N SER A 319 -17.12 10.98 24.37
CA SER A 319 -16.62 12.23 24.97
C SER A 319 -17.61 13.40 24.89
N GLY A 320 -18.79 13.19 24.32
CA GLY A 320 -19.82 14.24 24.14
C GLY A 320 -19.60 15.07 22.86
N GLU A 321 -18.56 14.78 22.10
CA GLU A 321 -18.33 15.34 20.77
C GLU A 321 -19.22 14.58 19.79
N HIS A 322 -20.33 15.15 19.38
CA HIS A 322 -21.24 14.55 18.43
C HIS A 322 -20.84 14.94 17.00
N LEU A 323 -20.92 13.96 16.10
CA LEU A 323 -20.97 14.22 14.67
C LEU A 323 -22.32 14.92 14.41
N ASP A 324 -22.30 16.10 13.84
CA ASP A 324 -23.50 16.73 13.29
C ASP A 324 -23.82 15.95 11.99
N PHE A 325 -24.91 15.14 12.03
CA PHE A 325 -25.42 14.38 10.90
C PHE A 325 -26.39 15.23 10.09
#